data_efd7f6234e6b437120cc8f1faa74dd47
#
_entry.id   efd7f6234e6b437120cc8f1faa74dd47
#
_cell.length_a   1.000
_cell.length_b   1.000
_cell.length_c   1.000
_cell.angle_alpha   90.00
_cell.angle_beta   90.00
_cell.angle_gamma   90.00
#
_symmetry.space_group_name_H-M   'P 1'
#
loop_
_entity.id
_entity.type
_entity.pdbx_description
1 polymer ?
#
loop_
_entity_poly.entity_id
_entity_poly.type
_entity_poly.pdbx_seq_one_letter_code
_entity_poly.pdbx_strand_id
1 'polypeptide(L)'
;MRHEKSPAKRVFYLALAGEGQFAFNRVMKSHNTKLPIALRDGPDCVVSSSYQVFEIVNVEVLMPQYLMLWMNRKETQRFAGYVSYGTTRDIFSFENMCDVQIPIPSIKVQKSIAEMYTVYNARKKINEQLKAQIKNICPILIRGSLEE
;
A
#
# COMPACT_ATOMS: atom_id res chain seq x y z
N MET A 1 35.78 -26.62 17.50
CA MET A 1 34.64 -25.67 17.68
C MET A 1 33.87 -25.59 16.39
N ARG A 2 32.70 -26.24 16.33
CA ARG A 2 31.81 -26.17 15.17
C ARG A 2 30.98 -24.91 15.30
N HIS A 3 31.13 -24.00 14.37
CA HIS A 3 30.20 -22.86 14.22
C HIS A 3 28.83 -23.42 13.83
N GLU A 4 27.91 -23.47 14.77
CA GLU A 4 26.49 -23.65 14.48
C GLU A 4 26.03 -22.48 13.59
N LYS A 5 25.73 -22.82 12.35
CA LYS A 5 25.05 -21.89 11.43
C LYS A 5 23.65 -21.67 11.98
N SER A 6 23.38 -20.42 12.37
CA SER A 6 22.04 -19.93 12.72
C SER A 6 20.98 -20.45 11.74
N PRO A 7 19.83 -20.99 12.21
CA PRO A 7 18.79 -21.54 11.33
C PRO A 7 17.98 -20.49 10.57
N ALA A 8 18.40 -19.24 10.56
CA ALA A 8 17.66 -18.10 10.02
C ALA A 8 18.16 -17.64 8.66
N LYS A 9 18.26 -18.53 7.68
CA LYS A 9 18.31 -18.14 6.26
C LYS A 9 17.67 -19.19 5.38
N ARG A 10 16.40 -19.47 5.57
CA ARG A 10 15.60 -19.84 4.41
C ARG A 10 15.30 -18.54 3.66
N VAL A 11 16.06 -18.25 2.64
CA VAL A 11 15.70 -17.26 1.64
C VAL A 11 14.49 -17.85 0.93
N PHE A 12 13.32 -17.50 1.40
CA PHE A 12 12.11 -17.80 0.66
C PHE A 12 12.12 -16.86 -0.55
N TYR A 13 12.15 -17.41 -1.72
CA TYR A 13 11.91 -16.66 -2.96
C TYR A 13 10.51 -16.03 -2.99
N LEU A 14 9.65 -16.45 -2.06
CA LEU A 14 8.29 -15.99 -1.89
C LEU A 14 8.06 -15.71 -0.39
N ALA A 15 7.44 -14.58 -0.09
CA ALA A 15 6.99 -14.25 1.27
C ALA A 15 5.47 -14.43 1.35
N LEU A 16 5.00 -14.88 2.52
CA LEU A 16 3.56 -14.98 2.80
C LEU A 16 3.12 -13.67 3.47
N ALA A 17 2.04 -13.09 2.97
CA ALA A 17 1.39 -11.92 3.58
C ALA A 17 0.00 -12.31 4.06
N GLY A 18 -0.22 -12.28 5.38
CA GLY A 18 -1.47 -12.56 6.05
C GLY A 18 -2.33 -11.32 6.27
N GLU A 19 -3.55 -11.52 6.72
CA GLU A 19 -4.48 -10.45 7.05
C GLU A 19 -3.88 -9.48 8.09
N GLY A 20 -4.04 -8.18 7.86
CA GLY A 20 -3.48 -7.14 8.72
C GLY A 20 -1.99 -6.85 8.51
N GLN A 21 -1.30 -7.61 7.68
CA GLN A 21 0.10 -7.38 7.35
C GLN A 21 0.26 -6.45 6.15
N PHE A 22 1.40 -5.76 6.13
CA PHE A 22 1.82 -4.92 5.03
C PHE A 22 2.84 -5.64 4.16
N ALA A 23 2.74 -5.42 2.86
CA ALA A 23 3.78 -5.81 1.92
C ALA A 23 4.22 -4.58 1.12
N PHE A 24 5.51 -4.29 1.06
CA PHE A 24 6.03 -3.23 0.20
C PHE A 24 7.16 -3.74 -0.68
N ASN A 25 7.22 -3.23 -1.89
CA ASN A 25 8.34 -3.51 -2.78
C ASN A 25 9.49 -2.56 -2.44
N ARG A 26 10.64 -3.14 -2.10
CA ARG A 26 11.85 -2.38 -1.78
C ARG A 26 12.42 -1.62 -2.97
N VAL A 27 12.16 -2.10 -4.18
CA VAL A 27 12.70 -1.49 -5.40
C VAL A 27 11.80 -0.34 -5.84
N MET A 28 12.33 0.89 -5.77
CA MET A 28 11.71 2.08 -6.32
C MET A 28 11.95 2.13 -7.83
N LYS A 29 10.91 2.41 -8.60
CA LYS A 29 11.08 2.60 -10.05
C LYS A 29 11.69 3.98 -10.31
N SER A 30 12.74 4.06 -11.09
CA SER A 30 13.50 5.28 -11.40
C SER A 30 12.67 6.44 -11.98
N HIS A 31 11.49 6.17 -12.53
CA HIS A 31 10.58 7.20 -13.06
C HIS A 31 9.29 7.38 -12.26
N ASN A 32 9.11 6.64 -11.19
CA ASN A 32 7.92 6.70 -10.36
C ASN A 32 8.35 6.63 -8.89
N THR A 33 8.40 7.80 -8.26
CA THR A 33 8.79 7.97 -6.86
C THR A 33 7.78 7.41 -5.86
N LYS A 34 6.83 6.59 -6.33
CA LYS A 34 5.81 6.01 -5.48
C LYS A 34 6.29 4.68 -4.90
N LEU A 35 6.36 4.61 -3.57
CA LEU A 35 6.60 3.37 -2.84
C LEU A 35 5.41 2.43 -3.02
N PRO A 36 5.59 1.26 -3.66
CA PRO A 36 4.53 0.27 -3.79
C PRO A 36 4.32 -0.44 -2.44
N ILE A 37 3.32 -0.02 -1.70
CA ILE A 37 2.94 -0.60 -0.41
C ILE A 37 1.45 -0.94 -0.42
N ALA A 38 1.09 -2.06 0.18
CA ALA A 38 -0.28 -2.51 0.35
C ALA A 38 -0.49 -3.10 1.74
N LEU A 39 -1.67 -2.88 2.30
CA LEU A 39 -2.18 -3.58 3.47
C LEU A 39 -3.02 -4.76 2.99
N ARG A 40 -2.78 -5.94 3.53
CA ARG A 40 -3.58 -7.12 3.23
C ARG A 40 -4.86 -7.13 4.07
N ASP A 41 -6.00 -7.20 3.41
CA ASP A 41 -7.35 -7.21 4.00
C ASP A 41 -8.14 -8.48 3.65
N GLY A 42 -7.45 -9.56 3.27
CA GLY A 42 -8.06 -10.82 2.86
C GLY A 42 -7.19 -12.03 3.21
N PRO A 43 -7.51 -13.22 2.71
CA PRO A 43 -6.78 -14.44 3.03
C PRO A 43 -5.30 -14.33 2.64
N ASP A 44 -4.48 -15.15 3.27
CA ASP A 44 -3.05 -15.19 3.04
C ASP A 44 -2.71 -15.28 1.55
N CYS A 45 -1.71 -14.53 1.15
CA CYS A 45 -1.24 -14.54 -0.23
C CYS A 45 0.28 -14.60 -0.30
N VAL A 46 0.75 -15.15 -1.39
CA VAL A 46 2.18 -15.25 -1.69
C VAL A 46 2.62 -14.00 -2.45
N VAL A 47 3.70 -13.37 -1.97
CA VAL A 47 4.32 -12.22 -2.63
C VAL A 47 5.76 -12.55 -3.06
N SER A 48 6.26 -11.89 -4.09
CA SER A 48 7.61 -12.16 -4.58
C SER A 48 8.68 -11.75 -3.55
N SER A 49 9.89 -12.31 -3.68
CA SER A 49 11.04 -12.00 -2.80
C SER A 49 11.49 -10.53 -2.82
N SER A 50 11.04 -9.75 -3.80
CA SER A 50 11.29 -8.31 -3.87
C SER A 50 10.46 -7.52 -2.86
N TYR A 51 9.41 -8.12 -2.30
CA TYR A 51 8.57 -7.52 -1.27
C TYR A 51 9.09 -7.88 0.11
N GLN A 52 8.99 -6.91 0.99
CA GLN A 52 9.17 -7.11 2.42
C GLN A 52 7.82 -7.05 3.11
N VAL A 53 7.55 -8.02 3.97
CA VAL A 53 6.32 -8.12 4.75
C VAL A 53 6.62 -7.68 6.18
N PHE A 54 5.74 -6.89 6.76
CA PHE A 54 5.79 -6.47 8.16
C PHE A 54 4.39 -6.29 8.74
N GLU A 55 4.31 -6.24 10.06
CA GLU A 55 3.05 -6.05 10.78
C GLU A 55 3.22 -5.03 11.92
N ILE A 56 2.11 -4.52 12.41
CA ILE A 56 2.06 -3.65 13.59
C ILE A 56 1.95 -4.52 14.82
N VAL A 57 2.92 -4.42 15.72
CA VAL A 57 2.97 -5.23 16.95
C VAL A 57 1.83 -4.87 17.90
N ASN A 58 1.46 -3.59 18.00
CA ASN A 58 0.40 -3.13 18.89
C ASN A 58 -0.66 -2.34 18.13
N VAL A 59 -1.69 -3.05 17.69
CA VAL A 59 -2.82 -2.46 16.94
C VAL A 59 -3.73 -1.55 17.79
N GLU A 60 -3.63 -1.63 19.11
CA GLU A 60 -4.36 -0.72 20.01
C GLU A 60 -3.71 0.67 20.09
N VAL A 61 -2.44 0.77 19.73
CA VAL A 61 -1.71 2.04 19.65
C VAL A 61 -1.74 2.62 18.24
N LEU A 62 -1.54 1.77 17.23
CA LEU A 62 -1.48 2.18 15.83
C LEU A 62 -2.33 1.25 14.97
N MET A 63 -3.38 1.79 14.34
CA MET A 63 -4.24 1.03 13.44
C MET A 63 -3.56 0.82 12.07
N PRO A 64 -3.60 -0.41 11.49
CA PRO A 64 -3.05 -0.67 10.15
C PRO A 64 -3.62 0.25 9.07
N GLN A 65 -4.94 0.47 9.06
CA GLN A 65 -5.60 1.34 8.09
C GLN A 65 -5.11 2.79 8.20
N TYR A 66 -4.88 3.27 9.43
CA TYR A 66 -4.34 4.61 9.67
C TYR A 66 -2.90 4.72 9.17
N LEU A 67 -2.04 3.73 9.45
CA LEU A 67 -0.67 3.70 8.91
C LEU A 67 -0.69 3.70 7.38
N MET A 68 -1.56 2.91 6.76
CA MET A 68 -1.67 2.86 5.30
C MET A 68 -2.02 4.23 4.68
N LEU A 69 -2.84 5.03 5.36
CA LEU A 69 -3.14 6.40 4.95
C LEU A 69 -1.90 7.28 4.93
N TRP A 70 -1.10 7.21 6.01
CA TRP A 70 0.15 7.96 6.12
C TRP A 70 1.15 7.54 5.07
N MET A 71 1.28 6.24 4.80
CA MET A 71 2.19 5.73 3.77
C MET A 71 1.80 6.19 2.36
N ASN A 72 0.51 6.45 2.10
CA ASN A 72 0.03 6.94 0.81
C ASN A 72 0.12 8.47 0.64
N ARG A 73 0.51 9.23 1.66
CA ARG A 73 0.68 10.69 1.56
C ARG A 73 1.81 11.06 0.61
N LYS A 74 1.66 12.18 -0.07
CA LYS A 74 2.67 12.71 -1.00
C LYS A 74 4.01 12.97 -0.29
N GLU A 75 3.96 13.46 0.95
CA GLU A 75 5.14 13.74 1.77
C GLU A 75 5.92 12.46 2.08
N THR A 76 5.23 11.40 2.52
CA THR A 76 5.83 10.10 2.80
C THR A 76 6.42 9.48 1.53
N GLN A 77 5.71 9.59 0.42
CA GLN A 77 6.19 9.12 -0.88
C GLN A 77 7.43 9.88 -1.36
N ARG A 78 7.48 11.20 -1.15
CA ARG A 78 8.66 12.02 -1.45
C ARG A 78 9.84 11.65 -0.56
N PHE A 79 9.60 11.45 0.73
CA PHE A 79 10.63 10.97 1.66
C PHE A 79 11.18 9.62 1.21
N ALA A 80 10.32 8.65 0.89
CA ALA A 80 10.75 7.35 0.38
C ALA A 80 11.62 7.47 -0.87
N GLY A 81 11.27 8.34 -1.81
CA GLY A 81 12.09 8.62 -2.99
C GLY A 81 13.43 9.28 -2.65
N TYR A 82 13.46 10.17 -1.68
CA TYR A 82 14.67 10.90 -1.27
C TYR A 82 15.68 9.99 -0.56
N VAL A 83 15.24 9.12 0.35
CA VAL A 83 16.12 8.22 1.10
C VAL A 83 16.50 6.95 0.36
N SER A 84 15.82 6.65 -0.76
CA SER A 84 16.13 5.48 -1.57
C SER A 84 17.42 5.72 -2.35
N TYR A 85 18.32 4.75 -2.33
CA TYR A 85 19.58 4.81 -3.06
C TYR A 85 19.99 3.44 -3.60
N GLY A 86 20.82 3.43 -4.63
CA GLY A 86 21.40 2.23 -5.22
C GLY A 86 22.10 2.52 -6.53
N THR A 87 23.07 1.71 -6.90
CA THR A 87 23.84 1.88 -8.13
C THR A 87 23.07 1.50 -9.40
N THR A 88 22.21 0.50 -9.31
CA THR A 88 21.42 -0.02 -10.44
C THR A 88 19.93 0.24 -10.26
N ARG A 89 19.47 0.23 -9.04
CA ARG A 89 18.06 0.45 -8.64
C ARG A 89 18.01 1.12 -7.29
N ASP A 90 17.17 2.13 -7.17
CA ASP A 90 16.91 2.76 -5.88
C ASP A 90 16.17 1.78 -4.97
N ILE A 91 16.70 1.56 -3.79
CA ILE A 91 16.17 0.63 -2.80
C ILE A 91 15.72 1.42 -1.57
N PHE A 92 14.47 1.23 -1.20
CA PHE A 92 13.90 1.67 0.06
C PHE A 92 13.99 0.53 1.06
N SER A 93 14.83 0.67 2.08
CA SER A 93 15.06 -0.37 3.08
C SER A 93 13.99 -0.37 4.17
N PHE A 94 13.95 -1.42 4.99
CA PHE A 94 13.05 -1.44 6.15
C PHE A 94 13.51 -0.47 7.24
N GLU A 95 14.78 -0.21 7.36
CA GLU A 95 15.33 0.81 8.24
C GLU A 95 14.80 2.19 7.85
N ASN A 96 14.81 2.53 6.56
CA ASN A 96 14.21 3.77 6.06
C ASN A 96 12.69 3.84 6.34
N MET A 97 12.00 2.69 6.34
CA MET A 97 10.59 2.61 6.73
C MET A 97 10.39 2.97 8.21
N CYS A 98 11.28 2.50 9.08
CA CYS A 98 11.24 2.78 10.51
C CYS A 98 11.52 4.27 10.84
N ASP A 99 12.22 4.99 9.96
CA ASP A 99 12.52 6.41 10.11
C ASP A 99 11.34 7.33 9.73
N VAL A 100 10.27 6.76 9.15
CA VAL A 100 9.07 7.54 8.82
C VAL A 100 8.37 7.99 10.09
N GLN A 101 8.39 9.29 10.35
CA GLN A 101 7.70 9.87 11.49
C GLN A 101 6.22 10.11 11.17
N ILE A 102 5.35 9.56 12.00
CA ILE A 102 3.90 9.74 11.89
C ILE A 102 3.33 10.19 13.25
N PRO A 103 2.37 11.12 13.29
CA PRO A 103 1.64 11.42 14.52
C PRO A 103 0.74 10.24 14.89
N ILE A 104 0.69 9.88 16.15
CA ILE A 104 -0.14 8.80 16.67
C ILE A 104 -1.19 9.41 17.62
N PRO A 105 -2.33 9.89 17.11
CA PRO A 105 -3.43 10.36 17.94
C PRO A 105 -4.13 9.18 18.63
N SER A 106 -5.11 9.48 19.48
CA SER A 106 -5.88 8.43 20.14
C SER A 106 -6.52 7.48 19.13
N ILE A 107 -6.69 6.22 19.52
CA ILE A 107 -7.25 5.17 18.64
C ILE A 107 -8.64 5.55 18.08
N LYS A 108 -9.46 6.30 18.85
CA LYS A 108 -10.75 6.82 18.38
C LYS A 108 -10.59 7.76 17.20
N VAL A 109 -9.61 8.64 17.24
CA VAL A 109 -9.32 9.59 16.14
C VAL A 109 -8.78 8.84 14.93
N GLN A 110 -7.87 7.89 15.14
CA GLN A 110 -7.36 7.05 14.05
C GLN A 110 -8.48 6.29 13.34
N LYS A 111 -9.42 5.71 14.11
CA LYS A 111 -10.58 5.00 13.59
C LYS A 111 -11.47 5.90 12.76
N SER A 112 -11.82 7.08 13.26
CA SER A 112 -12.65 8.04 12.52
C SER A 112 -12.00 8.47 11.19
N ILE A 113 -10.68 8.70 11.20
CA ILE A 113 -9.93 9.05 9.98
C ILE A 113 -9.93 7.88 8.99
N ALA A 114 -9.69 6.66 9.44
CA ALA A 114 -9.68 5.46 8.59
C ALA A 114 -11.07 5.20 7.97
N GLU A 115 -12.13 5.35 8.75
CA GLU A 115 -13.52 5.22 8.27
C GLU A 115 -13.87 6.26 7.20
N MET A 116 -13.53 7.52 7.42
CA MET A 116 -13.72 8.57 6.40
C MET A 116 -13.01 8.23 5.08
N TYR A 117 -11.81 7.71 5.16
CA TYR A 117 -11.05 7.32 3.95
C TYR A 117 -11.66 6.11 3.25
N THR A 118 -12.15 5.14 3.99
CA THR A 118 -12.86 3.99 3.42
C THR A 118 -14.09 4.44 2.65
N VAL A 119 -14.90 5.33 3.23
CA VAL A 119 -16.08 5.91 2.56
C VAL A 119 -15.67 6.72 1.33
N TYR A 120 -14.60 7.52 1.41
CA TYR A 120 -14.09 8.27 0.26
C TYR A 120 -13.70 7.34 -0.90
N ASN A 121 -12.95 6.28 -0.62
CA ASN A 121 -12.52 5.31 -1.65
C ASN A 121 -13.71 4.56 -2.26
N ALA A 122 -14.69 4.16 -1.45
CA ALA A 122 -15.92 3.53 -1.94
C ALA A 122 -16.68 4.46 -2.90
N ARG A 123 -16.87 5.73 -2.53
CA ARG A 123 -17.52 6.73 -3.38
C ARG A 123 -16.75 6.99 -4.67
N LYS A 124 -15.43 7.06 -4.59
CA LYS A 124 -14.58 7.23 -5.78
C LYS A 124 -14.73 6.05 -6.74
N LYS A 125 -14.71 4.82 -6.24
CA LYS A 125 -14.93 3.61 -7.05
C LYS A 125 -16.29 3.61 -7.74
N ILE A 126 -17.35 3.94 -6.99
CA ILE A 126 -18.71 4.05 -7.54
C ILE A 126 -18.76 5.13 -8.65
N ASN A 127 -18.15 6.28 -8.42
CA ASN A 127 -18.11 7.35 -9.42
C ASN A 127 -17.37 6.92 -10.70
N GLU A 128 -16.28 6.20 -10.59
CA GLU A 128 -15.54 5.65 -11.74
C GLU A 128 -16.38 4.63 -12.51
N GLN A 129 -17.10 3.76 -11.81
CA GLN A 129 -18.03 2.80 -12.42
C GLN A 129 -19.18 3.50 -13.14
N LEU A 130 -19.80 4.51 -12.53
CA LEU A 130 -20.86 5.30 -13.15
C LEU A 130 -20.37 6.03 -14.41
N LYS A 131 -19.19 6.64 -14.37
CA LYS A 131 -18.59 7.29 -15.54
C LYS A 131 -18.38 6.30 -16.69
N ALA A 132 -17.92 5.08 -16.39
CA ALA A 132 -17.75 4.04 -17.39
C ALA A 132 -19.10 3.61 -18.01
N GLN A 133 -20.14 3.46 -17.19
CA GLN A 133 -21.49 3.14 -17.67
C GLN A 133 -22.06 4.25 -18.55
N ILE A 134 -21.96 5.51 -18.13
CA ILE A 134 -22.41 6.67 -18.93
C ILE A 134 -21.70 6.68 -20.28
N LYS A 135 -20.38 6.49 -20.31
CA LYS A 135 -19.60 6.43 -21.56
C LYS A 135 -20.11 5.37 -22.52
N ASN A 136 -20.57 4.23 -22.01
CA ASN A 136 -21.09 3.15 -22.83
C ASN A 136 -22.53 3.40 -23.33
N ILE A 137 -23.34 4.12 -22.55
CA ILE A 137 -24.75 4.40 -22.87
C ILE A 137 -24.91 5.62 -23.78
N CYS A 138 -24.10 6.65 -23.65
CA CYS A 138 -24.18 7.89 -24.43
C CYS A 138 -24.25 7.66 -25.96
N PRO A 139 -23.42 6.82 -26.58
CA PRO A 139 -23.50 6.56 -28.01
C PRO A 139 -24.85 5.94 -28.46
N ILE A 140 -25.45 5.12 -27.61
CA ILE A 140 -26.73 4.45 -27.88
C ILE A 140 -27.86 5.46 -27.81
N LEU A 141 -27.85 6.33 -26.80
CA LEU A 141 -28.88 7.40 -26.65
C LEU A 141 -28.82 8.41 -27.78
N ILE A 142 -27.61 8.79 -28.23
CA ILE A 142 -27.44 9.73 -29.35
C ILE A 142 -27.99 9.11 -30.66
N ARG A 143 -27.73 7.84 -30.92
CA ARG A 143 -28.27 7.16 -32.11
C ARG A 143 -29.80 7.11 -32.07
N GLY A 144 -30.40 6.72 -30.94
CA GLY A 144 -31.84 6.63 -30.78
C GLY A 144 -32.53 7.97 -30.95
N SER A 145 -31.89 9.09 -30.61
CA SER A 145 -32.46 10.45 -30.79
C SER A 145 -32.28 11.02 -32.20
N LEU A 146 -31.51 10.37 -33.08
CA LEU A 146 -31.31 10.76 -34.47
C LEU A 146 -32.17 9.95 -35.44
N GLU A 147 -32.81 8.88 -34.98
CA GLU A 147 -33.71 8.02 -35.79
C GLU A 147 -35.20 8.37 -35.64
N GLU A 148 -35.54 9.39 -34.84
CA GLU A 148 -36.87 10.03 -34.80
C GLU A 148 -36.91 11.28 -35.72
#